data_9046b0ee79c9b43fee1e4d5e8f7e4dd9
#
_entry.id   9046b0ee79c9b43fee1e4d5e8f7e4dd9
#
_cell.length_a   1.000
_cell.length_b   1.000
_cell.length_c   1.000
_cell.angle_alpha   90.00
_cell.angle_beta   90.00
_cell.angle_gamma   90.00
#
_symmetry.space_group_name_H-M   'P 1'
#
loop_
_entity.id
_entity.type
_entity.pdbx_description
1 polymer ?
#
loop_
_entity_poly.entity_id
_entity_poly.type
_entity_poly.pdbx_seq_one_letter_code
_entity_poly.pdbx_strand_id
1 'polypeptide(L)'
;QRDFAWGPSSRSSKMVHGGLRYLAAGDYRLTRDAVRERERLLTEAPGLVERMQYLQPHYRGQFPGPRPMRALLWLYDRIAGRRSRAFHPAAEARVWLPQLQADALIGASRFADAVTDDARLVLRTLSEALADGASAVNYLTATEILRQAGEACGVRLRDRLSGEEFTLRAPVIINATGAWADRLRDQGPSIRPLRGSHLVLPYWRLPVPCSVSFPHPTDRRPVFVFPWEGVTVIGTTDLDHDRPLDDEARISDPEVDYLLAAANQIFPGHGLRRADIQASWSGVRPVVAGGADAPSKEKREHVLWDDRGLISVAGGKLTTFRLIALDVLRLAAPRLPPARRPAQGDEPVFRPLPAAPAPAAIAAGIWRRLQGRYGA
;
A
#
# COMPACT_ATOMS: atom_id res chain seq x y z
N GLN A 1 -14.38 13.10 -3.27
CA GLN A 1 -15.50 13.55 -2.41
C GLN A 1 -15.10 13.86 -0.97
N ARG A 2 -13.86 13.62 -0.60
CA ARG A 2 -13.24 13.91 0.70
C ARG A 2 -11.89 14.59 0.44
N ASP A 3 -11.05 14.71 1.47
CA ASP A 3 -9.70 15.21 1.29
C ASP A 3 -8.82 14.22 0.50
N PHE A 4 -7.68 14.69 0.01
CA PHE A 4 -6.72 13.85 -0.71
C PHE A 4 -6.25 12.69 0.16
N ALA A 5 -6.05 11.54 -0.46
CA ALA A 5 -5.66 10.30 0.19
C ALA A 5 -6.62 9.78 1.29
N TRP A 6 -7.81 10.33 1.46
CA TRP A 6 -8.75 9.93 2.52
C TRP A 6 -9.10 8.44 2.51
N GLY A 7 -9.13 7.79 1.36
CA GLY A 7 -9.42 6.37 1.22
C GLY A 7 -8.27 5.47 1.71
N PRO A 8 -8.15 4.24 1.16
CA PRO A 8 -7.09 3.29 1.54
C PRO A 8 -5.67 3.80 1.27
N SER A 9 -5.51 4.86 0.47
CA SER A 9 -4.20 5.43 0.13
C SER A 9 -3.49 6.13 1.31
N SER A 10 -4.16 6.37 2.43
CA SER A 10 -3.53 6.83 3.69
C SER A 10 -3.66 5.80 4.82
N ARG A 11 -4.31 4.68 4.56
CA ARG A 11 -4.64 3.66 5.56
C ARG A 11 -4.03 2.28 5.23
N SER A 12 -2.96 2.28 4.45
CA SER A 12 -2.21 1.08 4.10
C SER A 12 -1.30 0.62 5.25
N SER A 13 -0.59 -0.49 5.06
CA SER A 13 0.49 -0.91 5.96
C SER A 13 1.77 -0.10 5.79
N LYS A 14 1.73 1.07 5.13
CA LYS A 14 2.89 1.97 4.92
C LYS A 14 4.07 1.32 4.19
N MET A 15 3.84 0.22 3.48
CA MET A 15 4.89 -0.59 2.86
C MET A 15 4.86 -0.46 1.34
N VAL A 16 6.03 -0.22 0.77
CA VAL A 16 6.33 -0.36 -0.67
C VAL A 16 7.10 -1.68 -0.82
N HIS A 17 6.37 -2.78 -0.94
CA HIS A 17 6.95 -4.12 -0.93
C HIS A 17 6.99 -4.75 -2.33
N GLY A 18 8.03 -5.54 -2.60
CA GLY A 18 8.21 -6.27 -3.86
C GLY A 18 7.36 -7.53 -3.99
N GLY A 19 6.56 -7.87 -2.97
CA GLY A 19 5.59 -8.95 -3.09
C GLY A 19 6.16 -10.36 -2.92
N LEU A 20 7.01 -10.59 -1.93
CA LEU A 20 7.58 -11.92 -1.62
C LEU A 20 6.50 -13.02 -1.52
N ARG A 21 5.30 -12.68 -1.02
CA ARG A 21 4.15 -13.60 -0.95
C ARG A 21 3.68 -14.07 -2.33
N TYR A 22 3.74 -13.19 -3.34
CA TYR A 22 3.31 -13.55 -4.70
C TYR A 22 4.33 -14.46 -5.36
N LEU A 23 5.61 -14.20 -5.10
CA LEU A 23 6.67 -15.12 -5.54
C LEU A 23 6.47 -16.51 -4.94
N ALA A 24 6.11 -16.60 -3.64
CA ALA A 24 5.79 -17.87 -2.99
C ALA A 24 4.54 -18.56 -3.58
N ALA A 25 3.62 -17.79 -4.16
CA ALA A 25 2.44 -18.29 -4.86
C ALA A 25 2.68 -18.58 -6.35
N GLY A 26 3.92 -18.41 -6.86
CA GLY A 26 4.29 -18.67 -8.26
C GLY A 26 4.06 -17.48 -9.21
N ASP A 27 3.60 -16.32 -8.71
CA ASP A 27 3.39 -15.13 -9.53
C ASP A 27 4.70 -14.34 -9.69
N TYR A 28 5.54 -14.83 -10.60
CA TYR A 28 6.83 -14.22 -10.89
C TYR A 28 6.68 -12.83 -11.54
N ARG A 29 5.72 -12.65 -12.46
CA ARG A 29 5.54 -11.38 -13.20
C ARG A 29 5.16 -10.25 -12.25
N LEU A 30 4.15 -10.48 -11.43
CA LEU A 30 3.69 -9.47 -10.45
C LEU A 30 4.79 -9.11 -9.44
N THR A 31 5.59 -10.11 -9.01
CA THR A 31 6.73 -9.87 -8.13
C THR A 31 7.81 -9.04 -8.81
N ARG A 32 8.18 -9.39 -10.05
CA ARG A 32 9.19 -8.65 -10.81
C ARG A 32 8.80 -7.18 -10.99
N ASP A 33 7.55 -6.93 -11.36
CA ASP A 33 7.05 -5.59 -11.58
C ASP A 33 7.01 -4.81 -10.26
N ALA A 34 6.52 -5.40 -9.18
CA ALA A 34 6.53 -4.78 -7.86
C ALA A 34 7.94 -4.48 -7.32
N VAL A 35 8.90 -5.39 -7.52
CA VAL A 35 10.30 -5.17 -7.13
C VAL A 35 10.92 -4.02 -7.94
N ARG A 36 10.70 -3.97 -9.26
CA ARG A 36 11.21 -2.88 -10.11
C ARG A 36 10.63 -1.53 -9.70
N GLU A 37 9.32 -1.45 -9.49
CA GLU A 37 8.67 -0.23 -9.04
C GLU A 37 9.14 0.21 -7.64
N ARG A 38 9.38 -0.73 -6.72
CA ARG A 38 9.96 -0.42 -5.42
C ARG A 38 11.37 0.18 -5.54
N GLU A 39 12.26 -0.44 -6.33
CA GLU A 39 13.63 0.08 -6.53
C GLU A 39 13.59 1.46 -7.21
N ARG A 40 12.66 1.66 -8.13
CA ARG A 40 12.40 2.95 -8.76
C ARG A 40 12.00 4.01 -7.73
N LEU A 41 11.00 3.73 -6.90
CA LEU A 41 10.53 4.65 -5.87
C LEU A 41 11.60 4.98 -4.82
N LEU A 42 12.46 4.02 -4.46
CA LEU A 42 13.62 4.27 -3.58
C LEU A 42 14.61 5.25 -4.18
N THR A 43 14.70 5.33 -5.50
CA THR A 43 15.60 6.23 -6.23
C THR A 43 14.95 7.58 -6.51
N GLU A 44 13.69 7.58 -6.92
CA GLU A 44 12.97 8.80 -7.35
C GLU A 44 12.39 9.60 -6.17
N ALA A 45 12.07 8.93 -5.05
CA ALA A 45 11.46 9.55 -3.87
C ALA A 45 12.30 9.32 -2.59
N PRO A 46 13.59 9.71 -2.57
CA PRO A 46 14.45 9.53 -1.41
C PRO A 46 13.94 10.32 -0.21
N GLY A 47 13.96 9.71 0.98
CA GLY A 47 13.41 10.31 2.21
C GLY A 47 11.89 10.17 2.38
N LEU A 48 11.15 9.95 1.29
CA LEU A 48 9.73 9.58 1.32
C LEU A 48 9.55 8.07 1.26
N VAL A 49 10.32 7.40 0.41
CA VAL A 49 10.39 5.93 0.34
C VAL A 49 11.77 5.50 0.82
N GLU A 50 11.82 4.70 1.86
CA GLU A 50 13.06 4.31 2.53
C GLU A 50 13.16 2.80 2.68
N ARG A 51 14.38 2.26 2.65
CA ARG A 51 14.60 0.83 2.88
C ARG A 51 14.28 0.45 4.31
N MET A 52 13.56 -0.66 4.48
CA MET A 52 13.29 -1.28 5.76
C MET A 52 13.76 -2.73 5.73
N GLN A 53 14.41 -3.16 6.81
CA GLN A 53 14.74 -4.56 7.01
C GLN A 53 13.52 -5.31 7.52
N TYR A 54 13.41 -6.56 7.06
CA TYR A 54 12.38 -7.51 7.50
C TYR A 54 13.05 -8.70 8.13
N LEU A 55 12.53 -9.15 9.25
CA LEU A 55 12.87 -10.41 9.91
C LEU A 55 11.66 -11.33 9.90
N GLN A 56 11.86 -12.52 9.42
CA GLN A 56 10.88 -13.60 9.53
C GLN A 56 11.42 -14.68 10.44
N PRO A 57 10.93 -14.80 11.67
CA PRO A 57 11.33 -15.85 12.59
C PRO A 57 10.85 -17.21 12.11
N HIS A 58 11.63 -18.25 12.37
CA HIS A 58 11.34 -19.64 12.05
C HIS A 58 11.35 -20.47 13.33
N TYR A 59 10.28 -21.23 13.52
CA TYR A 59 10.09 -22.12 14.65
C TYR A 59 10.05 -23.57 14.19
N ARG A 60 10.43 -24.52 15.06
CA ARG A 60 10.36 -25.96 14.76
C ARG A 60 8.91 -26.33 14.42
N GLY A 61 8.73 -27.16 13.38
CA GLY A 61 7.41 -27.59 12.92
C GLY A 61 6.58 -26.53 12.18
N GLN A 62 7.10 -25.32 11.95
CA GLN A 62 6.41 -24.30 11.19
C GLN A 62 6.91 -24.22 9.76
N PHE A 63 5.99 -24.01 8.81
CA PHE A 63 6.27 -23.72 7.42
C PHE A 63 6.00 -22.25 7.10
N PRO A 64 6.84 -21.59 6.27
CA PRO A 64 8.07 -22.09 5.67
C PRO A 64 9.24 -22.12 6.67
N GLY A 65 10.03 -23.21 6.62
CA GLY A 65 11.26 -23.30 7.36
C GLY A 65 12.41 -22.49 6.72
N PRO A 66 13.61 -22.44 7.36
CA PRO A 66 14.72 -21.63 6.86
C PRO A 66 15.22 -22.00 5.45
N ARG A 67 15.21 -23.29 5.09
CA ARG A 67 15.71 -23.76 3.79
C ARG A 67 14.84 -23.28 2.62
N PRO A 68 13.51 -23.52 2.57
CA PRO A 68 12.65 -23.01 1.50
C PRO A 68 12.62 -21.48 1.50
N MET A 69 12.65 -20.81 2.66
CA MET A 69 12.73 -19.36 2.73
C MET A 69 14.03 -18.84 2.10
N ARG A 70 15.17 -19.49 2.34
CA ARG A 70 16.46 -19.09 1.75
C ARG A 70 16.43 -19.18 0.22
N ALA A 71 15.82 -20.23 -0.34
CA ALA A 71 15.66 -20.37 -1.79
C ALA A 71 14.77 -19.28 -2.37
N LEU A 72 13.63 -19.01 -1.72
CA LEU A 72 12.69 -17.96 -2.12
C LEU A 72 13.36 -16.57 -2.08
N LEU A 73 14.09 -16.25 -1.02
CA LEU A 73 14.82 -14.99 -0.89
C LEU A 73 15.99 -14.87 -1.86
N TRP A 74 16.61 -15.99 -2.24
CA TRP A 74 17.62 -15.98 -3.30
C TRP A 74 17.01 -15.55 -4.64
N LEU A 75 15.86 -16.09 -5.01
CA LEU A 75 15.15 -15.67 -6.22
C LEU A 75 14.69 -14.22 -6.13
N TYR A 76 14.19 -13.79 -4.97
CA TYR A 76 13.79 -12.41 -4.72
C TYR A 76 14.93 -11.41 -4.90
N ASP A 77 16.12 -11.72 -4.36
CA ASP A 77 17.34 -10.92 -4.55
C ASP A 77 17.77 -10.87 -6.03
N ARG A 78 17.64 -11.97 -6.77
CA ARG A 78 17.94 -12.02 -8.21
C ARG A 78 17.03 -11.07 -9.01
N ILE A 79 15.74 -11.04 -8.67
CA ILE A 79 14.78 -10.11 -9.29
C ILE A 79 15.13 -8.65 -8.94
N ALA A 80 15.55 -8.40 -7.71
CA ALA A 80 15.93 -7.06 -7.24
C ALA A 80 17.29 -6.58 -7.73
N GLY A 81 18.10 -7.46 -8.36
CA GLY A 81 19.47 -7.14 -8.75
C GLY A 81 20.40 -6.85 -7.56
N ARG A 82 19.99 -7.18 -6.35
CA ARG A 82 20.69 -6.82 -5.11
C ARG A 82 20.55 -7.91 -4.05
N ARG A 83 21.65 -8.23 -3.38
CA ARG A 83 21.66 -9.15 -2.24
C ARG A 83 21.24 -8.43 -0.96
N SER A 84 20.13 -8.86 -0.37
CA SER A 84 19.63 -8.34 0.91
C SER A 84 19.42 -9.43 1.96
N ARG A 85 19.34 -10.69 1.52
CA ARG A 85 19.05 -11.83 2.39
C ARG A 85 20.20 -12.19 3.31
N ALA A 86 19.84 -12.55 4.54
CA ALA A 86 20.69 -13.22 5.50
C ALA A 86 19.86 -14.20 6.33
N PHE A 87 20.53 -15.11 7.03
CA PHE A 87 19.92 -15.94 8.05
C PHE A 87 20.67 -15.71 9.35
N HIS A 88 19.94 -15.44 10.41
CA HIS A 88 20.45 -15.25 11.77
C HIS A 88 20.02 -16.44 12.62
N PRO A 89 20.94 -17.23 13.18
CA PRO A 89 20.62 -18.24 14.19
C PRO A 89 19.86 -17.65 15.38
N ALA A 90 19.19 -18.50 16.18
CA ALA A 90 18.32 -18.04 17.26
C ALA A 90 18.97 -17.02 18.21
N ALA A 91 20.24 -17.23 18.58
CA ALA A 91 20.98 -16.29 19.43
C ALA A 91 21.12 -14.90 18.78
N GLU A 92 21.52 -14.84 17.51
CA GLU A 92 21.64 -13.58 16.78
C GLU A 92 20.28 -12.91 16.51
N ALA A 93 19.25 -13.70 16.16
CA ALA A 93 17.91 -13.20 15.98
C ALA A 93 17.37 -12.50 17.24
N ARG A 94 17.72 -13.02 18.40
CA ARG A 94 17.37 -12.42 19.70
C ARG A 94 18.21 -11.19 20.06
N VAL A 95 19.36 -10.97 19.45
CA VAL A 95 20.06 -9.67 19.54
C VAL A 95 19.28 -8.58 18.83
N TRP A 96 18.69 -8.89 17.66
CA TRP A 96 17.83 -7.97 16.94
C TRP A 96 16.49 -7.72 17.65
N LEU A 97 15.93 -8.78 18.24
CA LEU A 97 14.60 -8.80 18.86
C LEU A 97 14.68 -9.55 20.21
N PRO A 98 15.15 -8.89 21.28
CA PRO A 98 15.39 -9.54 22.58
C PRO A 98 14.15 -10.23 23.16
N GLN A 99 12.96 -9.72 22.89
CA GLN A 99 11.68 -10.23 23.41
C GLN A 99 11.00 -11.25 22.47
N LEU A 100 11.70 -11.68 21.40
CA LEU A 100 11.18 -12.70 20.52
C LEU A 100 10.95 -14.02 21.27
N GLN A 101 9.81 -14.68 21.02
CA GLN A 101 9.54 -16.01 21.59
C GLN A 101 10.72 -16.94 21.36
N ALA A 102 11.26 -17.49 22.45
CA ALA A 102 12.49 -18.27 22.41
C ALA A 102 12.24 -19.75 22.13
N ASP A 103 11.09 -20.28 22.61
CA ASP A 103 10.79 -21.70 22.52
C ASP A 103 10.68 -22.15 21.06
N ALA A 104 11.38 -23.23 20.74
CA ALA A 104 11.45 -23.80 19.40
C ALA A 104 11.99 -22.85 18.32
N LEU A 105 12.53 -21.68 18.64
CA LEU A 105 13.13 -20.76 17.69
C LEU A 105 14.38 -21.39 17.04
N ILE A 106 14.38 -21.46 15.71
CA ILE A 106 15.54 -21.91 14.92
C ILE A 106 16.43 -20.72 14.57
N GLY A 107 15.82 -19.58 14.29
CA GLY A 107 16.47 -18.35 13.85
C GLY A 107 15.51 -17.49 13.03
N ALA A 108 16.04 -16.51 12.33
CA ALA A 108 15.25 -15.61 11.49
C ALA A 108 15.89 -15.39 10.11
N SER A 109 15.08 -15.38 9.07
CA SER A 109 15.49 -14.93 7.74
C SER A 109 15.33 -13.42 7.65
N ARG A 110 16.39 -12.73 7.21
CA ARG A 110 16.38 -11.29 6.96
C ARG A 110 16.31 -11.02 5.45
N PHE A 111 15.56 -10.00 5.08
CA PHE A 111 15.51 -9.44 3.72
C PHE A 111 15.14 -7.95 3.81
N ALA A 112 15.16 -7.24 2.66
CA ALA A 112 14.81 -5.83 2.62
C ALA A 112 13.65 -5.58 1.67
N ASP A 113 12.74 -4.72 2.11
CA ASP A 113 11.72 -4.07 1.30
C ASP A 113 11.76 -2.55 1.56
N ALA A 114 10.66 -1.84 1.43
CA ALA A 114 10.63 -0.42 1.71
C ALA A 114 9.39 0.00 2.50
N VAL A 115 9.51 1.12 3.18
CA VAL A 115 8.46 1.81 3.94
C VAL A 115 8.25 3.20 3.36
N THR A 116 7.05 3.74 3.51
CA THR A 116 6.70 5.10 3.08
C THR A 116 5.70 5.73 4.04
N ASP A 117 5.50 7.03 3.90
CA ASP A 117 4.27 7.70 4.28
C ASP A 117 3.36 7.72 3.04
N ASP A 118 2.34 6.86 3.03
CA ASP A 118 1.46 6.66 1.89
C ASP A 118 0.63 7.92 1.56
N ALA A 119 0.19 8.66 2.55
CA ALA A 119 -0.51 9.93 2.33
C ALA A 119 0.42 10.97 1.68
N ARG A 120 1.67 11.06 2.14
CA ARG A 120 2.67 11.94 1.55
C ARG A 120 3.06 11.53 0.14
N LEU A 121 3.07 10.24 -0.16
CA LEU A 121 3.31 9.74 -1.52
C LEU A 121 2.20 10.21 -2.48
N VAL A 122 0.94 10.21 -2.04
CA VAL A 122 -0.18 10.78 -2.82
C VAL A 122 0.02 12.28 -3.02
N LEU A 123 0.32 13.04 -1.95
CA LEU A 123 0.51 14.48 -2.05
C LEU A 123 1.70 14.83 -2.97
N ARG A 124 2.79 14.07 -2.90
CA ARG A 124 3.92 14.24 -3.81
C ARG A 124 3.51 13.98 -5.27
N THR A 125 2.74 12.94 -5.53
CA THR A 125 2.22 12.64 -6.89
C THR A 125 1.32 13.78 -7.40
N LEU A 126 0.46 14.34 -6.55
CA LEU A 126 -0.36 15.49 -6.88
C LEU A 126 0.48 16.74 -7.18
N SER A 127 1.53 16.99 -6.39
CA SER A 127 2.44 18.12 -6.62
C SER A 127 3.12 18.04 -7.97
N GLU A 128 3.56 16.85 -8.39
CA GLU A 128 4.13 16.64 -9.72
C GLU A 128 3.09 16.90 -10.83
N ALA A 129 1.87 16.37 -10.66
CA ALA A 129 0.79 16.58 -11.63
C ALA A 129 0.41 18.08 -11.76
N LEU A 130 0.34 18.81 -10.65
CA LEU A 130 0.09 20.26 -10.64
C LEU A 130 1.22 21.02 -11.35
N ALA A 131 2.47 20.64 -11.13
CA ALA A 131 3.62 21.23 -11.82
C ALA A 131 3.63 20.96 -13.33
N ASP A 132 2.97 19.88 -13.78
CA ASP A 132 2.72 19.56 -15.19
C ASP A 132 1.46 20.20 -15.76
N GLY A 133 0.80 21.08 -15.00
CA GLY A 133 -0.38 21.84 -15.43
C GLY A 133 -1.72 21.12 -15.23
N ALA A 134 -1.75 20.04 -14.46
CA ALA A 134 -3.00 19.42 -14.06
C ALA A 134 -3.71 20.27 -13.00
N SER A 135 -5.02 20.05 -12.83
CA SER A 135 -5.80 20.60 -11.73
C SER A 135 -6.19 19.47 -10.78
N ALA A 136 -6.03 19.68 -9.48
CA ALA A 136 -6.45 18.74 -8.45
C ALA A 136 -7.37 19.46 -7.46
N VAL A 137 -8.59 18.96 -7.30
CA VAL A 137 -9.61 19.55 -6.44
C VAL A 137 -10.19 18.47 -5.53
N ASN A 138 -10.13 18.69 -4.22
CA ASN A 138 -10.76 17.85 -3.21
C ASN A 138 -12.21 18.31 -2.95
N TYR A 139 -12.95 17.58 -2.13
CA TYR A 139 -14.35 17.82 -1.77
C TYR A 139 -15.33 17.92 -2.94
N LEU A 140 -14.94 17.52 -4.16
CA LEU A 140 -15.84 17.35 -5.30
C LEU A 140 -16.29 15.89 -5.41
N THR A 141 -17.60 15.69 -5.55
CA THR A 141 -18.20 14.36 -5.75
C THR A 141 -18.67 14.23 -7.18
N ALA A 142 -18.20 13.21 -7.90
CA ALA A 142 -18.79 12.81 -9.16
C ALA A 142 -20.13 12.12 -8.89
N THR A 143 -21.21 12.66 -9.43
CA THR A 143 -22.57 12.19 -9.19
C THR A 143 -23.15 11.44 -10.39
N GLU A 144 -22.70 11.78 -11.61
CA GLU A 144 -23.23 11.21 -12.84
C GLU A 144 -22.19 11.28 -13.97
N ILE A 145 -22.16 10.26 -14.81
CA ILE A 145 -21.41 10.27 -16.07
C ILE A 145 -22.33 10.79 -17.19
N LEU A 146 -21.94 11.88 -17.82
CA LEU A 146 -22.68 12.46 -18.95
C LEU A 146 -22.36 11.70 -20.23
N ARG A 147 -23.37 11.32 -20.97
CA ARG A 147 -23.22 10.59 -22.24
C ARG A 147 -23.85 11.34 -23.39
N GLN A 148 -23.26 11.23 -24.57
CA GLN A 148 -23.80 11.73 -25.83
C GLN A 148 -23.64 10.63 -26.87
N ALA A 149 -24.72 10.25 -27.52
CA ALA A 149 -24.76 9.10 -28.44
C ALA A 149 -24.18 7.81 -27.84
N GLY A 150 -24.34 7.63 -26.53
CA GLY A 150 -23.83 6.47 -25.78
C GLY A 150 -22.37 6.58 -25.35
N GLU A 151 -21.60 7.54 -25.85
CA GLU A 151 -20.20 7.77 -25.42
C GLU A 151 -20.16 8.68 -24.20
N ALA A 152 -19.25 8.38 -23.24
CA ALA A 152 -19.01 9.25 -22.11
C ALA A 152 -18.31 10.54 -22.59
N CYS A 153 -18.88 11.69 -22.24
CA CYS A 153 -18.42 12.99 -22.73
C CYS A 153 -18.21 14.03 -21.61
N GLY A 154 -18.47 13.66 -20.37
CA GLY A 154 -18.34 14.56 -19.24
C GLY A 154 -18.80 13.93 -17.94
N VAL A 155 -18.74 14.71 -16.88
CA VAL A 155 -19.12 14.30 -15.53
C VAL A 155 -19.88 15.44 -14.85
N ARG A 156 -20.96 15.12 -14.12
CA ARG A 156 -21.61 16.03 -13.18
C ARG A 156 -20.90 15.93 -11.85
N LEU A 157 -20.59 17.08 -11.29
CA LEU A 157 -19.87 17.23 -10.04
C LEU A 157 -20.71 18.01 -9.05
N ARG A 158 -20.61 17.66 -7.78
CA ARG A 158 -21.17 18.42 -6.67
C ARG A 158 -20.06 18.84 -5.74
N ASP A 159 -19.96 20.12 -5.47
CA ASP A 159 -19.14 20.67 -4.40
C ASP A 159 -19.78 20.33 -3.04
N ARG A 160 -19.03 19.66 -2.19
CA ARG A 160 -19.53 19.26 -0.85
C ARG A 160 -19.55 20.37 0.16
N LEU A 161 -18.86 21.48 -0.10
CA LEU A 161 -18.79 22.62 0.81
C LEU A 161 -19.93 23.60 0.54
N SER A 162 -20.16 23.94 -0.75
CA SER A 162 -21.23 24.86 -1.15
C SER A 162 -22.55 24.17 -1.49
N GLY A 163 -22.49 22.87 -1.87
CA GLY A 163 -23.64 22.14 -2.41
C GLY A 163 -23.90 22.41 -3.90
N GLU A 164 -23.12 23.27 -4.53
CA GLU A 164 -23.27 23.65 -5.93
C GLU A 164 -22.98 22.46 -6.88
N GLU A 165 -23.75 22.35 -7.93
CA GLU A 165 -23.54 21.35 -8.99
C GLU A 165 -23.13 22.03 -10.30
N PHE A 166 -22.16 21.42 -10.95
CA PHE A 166 -21.69 21.85 -12.26
C PHE A 166 -21.23 20.66 -13.11
N THR A 167 -20.97 20.89 -14.38
CA THR A 167 -20.55 19.84 -15.32
C THR A 167 -19.19 20.16 -15.92
N LEU A 168 -18.34 19.12 -16.06
CA LEU A 168 -17.12 19.18 -16.85
C LEU A 168 -17.22 18.26 -18.05
N ARG A 169 -16.78 18.72 -19.21
CA ARG A 169 -16.70 17.92 -20.44
C ARG A 169 -15.24 17.52 -20.68
N ALA A 170 -15.06 16.28 -21.09
CA ALA A 170 -13.75 15.74 -21.45
C ALA A 170 -13.91 14.62 -22.50
N PRO A 171 -12.91 14.39 -23.36
CA PRO A 171 -12.94 13.31 -24.35
C PRO A 171 -12.80 11.91 -23.73
N VAL A 172 -12.28 11.83 -22.50
CA VAL A 172 -12.11 10.60 -21.73
C VAL A 172 -12.39 10.90 -20.26
N ILE A 173 -13.14 10.03 -19.62
CA ILE A 173 -13.37 10.04 -18.16
C ILE A 173 -12.66 8.84 -17.55
N ILE A 174 -11.83 9.06 -16.55
CA ILE A 174 -11.15 8.00 -15.81
C ILE A 174 -11.79 7.88 -14.43
N ASN A 175 -12.43 6.75 -14.18
CA ASN A 175 -12.98 6.39 -12.88
C ASN A 175 -11.95 5.59 -12.09
N ALA A 176 -11.16 6.27 -11.25
CA ALA A 176 -10.20 5.68 -10.34
C ALA A 176 -10.66 5.80 -8.87
N THR A 177 -11.95 5.69 -8.62
CA THR A 177 -12.58 5.96 -7.33
C THR A 177 -12.46 4.80 -6.32
N GLY A 178 -11.69 3.76 -6.66
CA GLY A 178 -11.36 2.66 -5.75
C GLY A 178 -12.60 1.86 -5.33
N ALA A 179 -12.89 1.78 -4.03
CA ALA A 179 -14.03 1.01 -3.53
C ALA A 179 -15.40 1.54 -4.01
N TRP A 180 -15.45 2.77 -4.49
CA TRP A 180 -16.67 3.40 -5.03
C TRP A 180 -16.78 3.29 -6.55
N ALA A 181 -15.90 2.55 -7.24
CA ALA A 181 -15.85 2.50 -8.69
C ALA A 181 -17.18 2.01 -9.32
N ASP A 182 -17.85 1.08 -8.69
CA ASP A 182 -19.13 0.55 -9.17
C ASP A 182 -20.28 1.58 -9.15
N ARG A 183 -20.16 2.67 -8.40
CA ARG A 183 -21.19 3.73 -8.35
C ARG A 183 -21.31 4.54 -9.63
N LEU A 184 -20.25 4.59 -10.44
CA LEU A 184 -20.18 5.33 -11.69
C LEU A 184 -20.21 4.42 -12.93
N ARG A 185 -20.38 3.12 -12.74
CA ARG A 185 -20.44 2.11 -13.80
C ARG A 185 -21.88 1.64 -13.99
N ASP A 186 -22.28 1.43 -15.23
CA ASP A 186 -23.62 0.92 -15.58
C ASP A 186 -23.72 -0.60 -15.44
N GLN A 187 -22.60 -1.28 -15.21
CA GLN A 187 -22.55 -2.73 -15.01
C GLN A 187 -22.65 -3.07 -13.53
N GLY A 188 -23.13 -4.28 -13.22
CA GLY A 188 -23.33 -4.76 -11.84
C GLY A 188 -22.05 -4.76 -11.02
N PRO A 189 -22.15 -5.02 -9.70
CA PRO A 189 -21.05 -4.90 -8.75
C PRO A 189 -19.90 -5.83 -9.12
N SER A 190 -18.71 -5.26 -9.23
CA SER A 190 -17.46 -5.99 -9.52
C SER A 190 -16.44 -5.83 -8.39
N ILE A 191 -16.70 -4.94 -7.44
CA ILE A 191 -15.81 -4.65 -6.32
C ILE A 191 -16.29 -5.38 -5.08
N ARG A 192 -15.40 -6.16 -4.47
CA ARG A 192 -15.53 -6.73 -3.14
C ARG A 192 -14.76 -5.84 -2.16
N PRO A 193 -15.42 -5.01 -1.36
CA PRO A 193 -14.74 -4.15 -0.40
C PRO A 193 -14.14 -4.99 0.73
N LEU A 194 -12.82 -4.95 0.93
CA LEU A 194 -12.14 -5.68 1.99
C LEU A 194 -11.50 -4.72 2.99
N ARG A 195 -11.93 -4.79 4.26
CA ARG A 195 -11.34 -3.99 5.34
C ARG A 195 -10.06 -4.62 5.84
N GLY A 196 -9.04 -3.77 6.04
CA GLY A 196 -7.81 -4.12 6.71
C GLY A 196 -7.46 -3.08 7.76
N SER A 197 -7.24 -3.55 8.99
CA SER A 197 -7.07 -2.72 10.17
C SER A 197 -5.68 -2.87 10.78
N HIS A 198 -5.21 -1.81 11.42
CA HIS A 198 -3.91 -1.76 12.08
C HIS A 198 -4.05 -1.17 13.48
N LEU A 199 -3.24 -1.66 14.41
CA LEU A 199 -3.05 -1.09 15.74
C LEU A 199 -1.76 -0.28 15.79
N VAL A 200 -1.80 0.80 16.54
CA VAL A 200 -0.64 1.67 16.81
C VAL A 200 -0.35 1.64 18.29
N LEU A 201 0.89 1.30 18.63
CA LEU A 201 1.38 1.29 20.00
C LEU A 201 2.55 2.29 20.14
N PRO A 202 2.74 2.89 21.31
CA PRO A 202 3.96 3.64 21.57
C PRO A 202 5.19 2.75 21.34
N TYR A 203 6.24 3.29 20.69
CA TYR A 203 7.43 2.51 20.36
C TYR A 203 8.05 1.83 21.60
N TRP A 204 8.12 2.53 22.72
CA TRP A 204 8.67 1.99 23.97
C TRP A 204 7.89 0.79 24.53
N ARG A 205 6.60 0.64 24.14
CA ARG A 205 5.76 -0.47 24.60
C ARG A 205 6.03 -1.77 23.84
N LEU A 206 6.41 -1.68 22.58
CA LEU A 206 6.82 -2.78 21.72
C LEU A 206 7.95 -2.29 20.78
N PRO A 207 9.18 -2.15 21.28
CA PRO A 207 10.29 -1.66 20.47
C PRO A 207 10.76 -2.71 19.48
N VAL A 208 10.58 -2.45 18.18
CA VAL A 208 11.07 -3.29 17.10
C VAL A 208 11.92 -2.44 16.14
N PRO A 209 13.18 -2.82 15.87
CA PRO A 209 14.08 -2.03 15.00
C PRO A 209 13.81 -2.23 13.50
N CYS A 210 12.99 -3.21 13.14
CA CYS A 210 12.71 -3.62 11.77
C CYS A 210 11.30 -4.22 11.69
N SER A 211 10.81 -4.49 10.48
CA SER A 211 9.56 -5.21 10.30
C SER A 211 9.73 -6.69 10.66
N VAL A 212 8.85 -7.21 11.48
CA VAL A 212 8.77 -8.63 11.82
C VAL A 212 7.54 -9.21 11.16
N SER A 213 7.74 -10.22 10.29
CA SER A 213 6.66 -10.89 9.56
C SER A 213 6.49 -12.31 10.06
N PHE A 214 5.29 -12.68 10.42
CA PHE A 214 4.98 -14.02 10.92
C PHE A 214 3.55 -14.43 10.61
N PRO A 215 3.25 -15.74 10.56
CA PRO A 215 1.88 -16.22 10.35
C PRO A 215 1.06 -16.10 11.63
N HIS A 216 -0.18 -15.63 11.51
CA HIS A 216 -1.14 -15.62 12.61
C HIS A 216 -1.39 -17.03 13.14
N PRO A 217 -1.55 -17.24 14.45
CA PRO A 217 -1.73 -18.57 15.05
C PRO A 217 -2.96 -19.32 14.53
N THR A 218 -4.05 -18.62 14.29
CA THR A 218 -5.35 -19.24 13.96
C THR A 218 -5.47 -19.58 12.47
N ASP A 219 -5.17 -18.65 11.58
CA ASP A 219 -5.48 -18.79 10.14
C ASP A 219 -4.24 -18.75 9.24
N ARG A 220 -3.04 -18.65 9.84
CA ARG A 220 -1.74 -18.64 9.16
C ARG A 220 -1.53 -17.46 8.20
N ARG A 221 -2.38 -16.46 8.25
CA ARG A 221 -2.20 -15.23 7.45
C ARG A 221 -1.01 -14.44 7.96
N PRO A 222 -0.25 -13.78 7.07
CA PRO A 222 0.89 -12.98 7.49
C PRO A 222 0.42 -11.74 8.26
N VAL A 223 0.99 -11.55 9.44
CA VAL A 223 0.89 -10.33 10.25
C VAL A 223 2.26 -9.68 10.29
N PHE A 224 2.29 -8.36 10.37
CA PHE A 224 3.50 -7.57 10.47
C PHE A 224 3.47 -6.75 11.76
N VAL A 225 4.62 -6.67 12.40
CA VAL A 225 4.91 -5.72 13.49
C VAL A 225 6.09 -4.90 13.02
N PHE A 226 5.94 -3.58 12.91
CA PHE A 226 6.98 -2.75 12.31
C PHE A 226 7.04 -1.35 12.92
N PRO A 227 8.24 -0.72 12.92
CA PRO A 227 8.39 0.65 13.37
C PRO A 227 7.90 1.61 12.28
N TRP A 228 7.18 2.64 12.65
CA TRP A 228 6.75 3.70 11.75
C TRP A 228 6.60 5.02 12.52
N GLU A 229 7.35 6.05 12.14
CA GLU A 229 7.25 7.42 12.69
C GLU A 229 7.24 7.51 14.22
N GLY A 230 8.11 6.75 14.88
CA GLY A 230 8.24 6.78 16.35
C GLY A 230 7.21 5.92 17.10
N VAL A 231 6.40 5.16 16.38
CA VAL A 231 5.45 4.19 16.94
C VAL A 231 5.73 2.79 16.41
N THR A 232 5.10 1.80 17.00
CA THR A 232 5.04 0.43 16.48
C THR A 232 3.65 0.13 15.97
N VAL A 233 3.58 -0.39 14.74
CA VAL A 233 2.33 -0.74 14.07
C VAL A 233 2.19 -2.25 13.98
N ILE A 234 1.01 -2.77 14.30
CA ILE A 234 0.64 -4.19 14.15
C ILE A 234 -0.46 -4.27 13.09
N GLY A 235 -0.30 -5.10 12.08
CA GLY A 235 -1.32 -5.29 11.03
C GLY A 235 -0.95 -6.40 10.06
N THR A 236 -1.87 -6.86 9.28
CA THR A 236 -3.19 -6.29 9.02
C THR A 236 -4.26 -7.38 9.03
N THR A 237 -5.49 -7.00 9.32
CA THR A 237 -6.66 -7.85 9.10
C THR A 237 -7.09 -7.84 7.63
N ASP A 238 -8.03 -8.69 7.25
CA ASP A 238 -8.57 -8.79 5.88
C ASP A 238 -9.97 -9.42 5.93
N LEU A 239 -10.98 -8.60 6.10
CA LEU A 239 -12.36 -8.99 6.27
C LEU A 239 -13.24 -8.32 5.23
N ASP A 240 -14.36 -8.94 4.87
CA ASP A 240 -15.38 -8.26 4.10
C ASP A 240 -15.87 -7.02 4.85
N HIS A 241 -16.07 -5.91 4.13
CA HIS A 241 -16.54 -4.66 4.69
C HIS A 241 -18.06 -4.57 4.52
N ASP A 242 -18.77 -4.63 5.63
CA ASP A 242 -20.23 -4.73 5.73
C ASP A 242 -20.94 -3.41 6.03
N ARG A 243 -20.16 -2.30 6.13
CA ARG A 243 -20.70 -0.96 6.43
C ARG A 243 -20.76 -0.08 5.17
N PRO A 244 -21.55 1.00 5.19
CA PRO A 244 -21.54 1.97 4.10
C PRO A 244 -20.12 2.49 3.81
N LEU A 245 -19.74 2.50 2.54
CA LEU A 245 -18.40 2.97 2.12
C LEU A 245 -18.15 4.45 2.41
N ASP A 246 -19.21 5.24 2.60
CA ASP A 246 -19.10 6.66 2.91
C ASP A 246 -18.80 6.92 4.39
N ASP A 247 -19.00 5.92 5.24
CA ASP A 247 -18.59 5.96 6.63
C ASP A 247 -17.07 5.71 6.76
N GLU A 248 -16.47 6.31 7.77
CA GLU A 248 -15.09 6.01 8.07
C GLU A 248 -14.94 4.58 8.57
N ALA A 249 -14.10 3.79 7.86
CA ALA A 249 -13.82 2.43 8.26
C ALA A 249 -13.11 2.41 9.62
N ARG A 250 -13.63 1.61 10.55
CA ARG A 250 -13.09 1.45 11.91
C ARG A 250 -12.79 0.00 12.19
N ILE A 251 -11.79 -0.22 13.02
CA ILE A 251 -11.45 -1.54 13.54
C ILE A 251 -12.57 -2.03 14.47
N SER A 252 -12.86 -3.32 14.44
CA SER A 252 -13.80 -3.97 15.37
C SER A 252 -13.05 -4.61 16.53
N ASP A 253 -13.75 -4.86 17.65
CA ASP A 253 -13.18 -5.53 18.82
C ASP A 253 -12.55 -6.90 18.50
N PRO A 254 -13.19 -7.78 17.69
CA PRO A 254 -12.57 -9.02 17.26
C PRO A 254 -11.26 -8.82 16.47
N GLU A 255 -11.17 -7.76 15.65
CA GLU A 255 -9.91 -7.44 14.93
C GLU A 255 -8.81 -6.98 15.89
N VAL A 256 -9.15 -6.22 16.93
CA VAL A 256 -8.21 -5.82 17.99
C VAL A 256 -7.64 -7.06 18.68
N ASP A 257 -8.51 -7.96 19.12
CA ASP A 257 -8.10 -9.19 19.81
C ASP A 257 -7.26 -10.09 18.89
N TYR A 258 -7.64 -10.21 17.62
CA TYR A 258 -6.89 -10.94 16.60
C TYR A 258 -5.45 -10.42 16.48
N LEU A 259 -5.27 -9.11 16.32
CA LEU A 259 -3.94 -8.51 16.17
C LEU A 259 -3.10 -8.58 17.44
N LEU A 260 -3.71 -8.38 18.62
CA LEU A 260 -3.02 -8.52 19.90
C LEU A 260 -2.59 -9.97 20.15
N ALA A 261 -3.44 -10.94 19.85
CA ALA A 261 -3.10 -12.36 19.98
C ALA A 261 -1.89 -12.73 19.12
N ALA A 262 -1.86 -12.25 17.86
CA ALA A 262 -0.74 -12.47 16.97
C ALA A 262 0.58 -11.87 17.51
N ALA A 263 0.55 -10.63 17.99
CA ALA A 263 1.72 -9.96 18.52
C ALA A 263 2.20 -10.61 19.84
N ASN A 264 1.29 -10.97 20.74
CA ASN A 264 1.64 -11.64 22.00
C ASN A 264 2.20 -13.04 21.80
N GLN A 265 1.83 -13.74 20.73
CA GLN A 265 2.44 -15.03 20.40
C GLN A 265 3.93 -14.89 20.07
N ILE A 266 4.30 -13.85 19.35
CA ILE A 266 5.69 -13.63 18.92
C ILE A 266 6.50 -12.89 19.97
N PHE A 267 5.86 -12.02 20.75
CA PHE A 267 6.45 -11.18 21.78
C PHE A 267 5.78 -11.39 23.15
N PRO A 268 5.78 -12.62 23.71
CA PRO A 268 5.01 -12.93 24.92
C PRO A 268 5.45 -12.12 26.14
N GLY A 269 6.74 -11.74 26.24
CA GLY A 269 7.27 -10.96 27.34
C GLY A 269 6.69 -9.54 27.47
N HIS A 270 6.03 -9.02 26.41
CA HIS A 270 5.40 -7.70 26.47
C HIS A 270 4.00 -7.73 27.09
N GLY A 271 3.25 -8.83 27.02
CA GLY A 271 1.90 -8.93 27.57
C GLY A 271 1.00 -7.80 27.11
N LEU A 272 0.91 -7.60 25.77
CA LEU A 272 0.18 -6.47 25.17
C LEU A 272 -1.31 -6.59 25.45
N ARG A 273 -1.95 -5.47 25.80
CA ARG A 273 -3.35 -5.35 26.14
C ARG A 273 -4.00 -4.21 25.36
N ARG A 274 -5.32 -4.16 25.31
CA ARG A 274 -6.07 -3.08 24.66
C ARG A 274 -5.71 -1.69 25.20
N ALA A 275 -5.38 -1.58 26.49
CA ALA A 275 -4.95 -0.33 27.12
C ALA A 275 -3.61 0.20 26.58
N ASP A 276 -2.83 -0.63 25.90
CA ASP A 276 -1.54 -0.23 25.31
C ASP A 276 -1.72 0.40 23.90
N ILE A 277 -2.93 0.34 23.34
CA ILE A 277 -3.24 0.85 22.01
C ILE A 277 -3.41 2.37 22.09
N GLN A 278 -2.56 3.09 21.37
CA GLN A 278 -2.60 4.54 21.27
C GLN A 278 -3.58 5.01 20.19
N ALA A 279 -3.63 4.30 19.07
CA ALA A 279 -4.49 4.62 17.94
C ALA A 279 -4.72 3.40 17.05
N SER A 280 -5.63 3.52 16.10
CA SER A 280 -5.84 2.52 15.06
C SER A 280 -6.26 3.20 13.75
N TRP A 281 -6.06 2.51 12.63
CA TRP A 281 -6.68 2.88 11.36
C TRP A 281 -7.16 1.66 10.61
N SER A 282 -8.16 1.87 9.77
CA SER A 282 -8.72 0.85 8.87
C SER A 282 -8.90 1.43 7.47
N GLY A 283 -8.56 0.64 6.46
CA GLY A 283 -8.76 1.00 5.06
C GLY A 283 -9.56 -0.06 4.32
N VAL A 284 -10.40 0.36 3.38
CA VAL A 284 -11.21 -0.54 2.55
C VAL A 284 -10.54 -0.71 1.18
N ARG A 285 -10.05 -1.92 0.92
CA ARG A 285 -9.39 -2.27 -0.34
C ARG A 285 -10.42 -2.52 -1.42
N PRO A 286 -10.28 -1.93 -2.62
CA PRO A 286 -11.14 -2.22 -3.78
C PRO A 286 -10.67 -3.51 -4.47
N VAL A 287 -10.96 -4.66 -3.90
CA VAL A 287 -10.59 -5.92 -4.50
C VAL A 287 -11.63 -6.29 -5.55
N VAL A 288 -11.19 -6.70 -6.74
CA VAL A 288 -12.10 -7.16 -7.78
C VAL A 288 -12.57 -8.57 -7.42
N ALA A 289 -13.88 -8.76 -7.39
CA ALA A 289 -14.48 -10.04 -7.04
C ALA A 289 -14.12 -11.11 -8.08
N GLY A 290 -13.39 -12.13 -7.64
CA GLY A 290 -13.02 -13.29 -8.47
C GLY A 290 -13.84 -14.52 -8.14
N GLY A 291 -14.82 -14.41 -7.23
CA GLY A 291 -15.64 -15.53 -6.77
C GLY A 291 -14.95 -16.42 -5.73
N ALA A 292 -13.86 -15.97 -5.10
CA ALA A 292 -13.22 -16.74 -4.04
C ALA A 292 -14.02 -16.66 -2.73
N ASP A 293 -14.21 -17.81 -2.04
CA ASP A 293 -14.91 -17.87 -0.77
C ASP A 293 -14.24 -17.02 0.32
N ALA A 294 -12.91 -17.08 0.39
CA ALA A 294 -12.15 -16.33 1.40
C ALA A 294 -11.55 -15.03 0.83
N PRO A 295 -11.67 -13.89 1.55
CA PRO A 295 -11.11 -12.60 1.13
C PRO A 295 -9.62 -12.66 0.76
N SER A 296 -8.84 -13.44 1.49
CA SER A 296 -7.40 -13.58 1.30
C SER A 296 -6.98 -14.33 0.03
N LYS A 297 -7.91 -15.02 -0.63
CA LYS A 297 -7.70 -15.79 -1.87
C LYS A 297 -8.00 -14.96 -3.13
N GLU A 298 -8.65 -13.81 -3.00
CA GLU A 298 -8.92 -12.92 -4.14
C GLU A 298 -7.63 -12.41 -4.77
N LYS A 299 -7.64 -12.27 -6.10
CA LYS A 299 -6.51 -11.73 -6.85
C LYS A 299 -6.29 -10.26 -6.50
N ARG A 300 -5.03 -9.86 -6.46
CA ARG A 300 -4.61 -8.48 -6.12
C ARG A 300 -4.10 -7.71 -7.35
N GLU A 301 -4.41 -8.17 -8.54
CA GLU A 301 -4.14 -7.45 -9.78
C GLU A 301 -5.18 -6.34 -9.98
N HIS A 302 -4.82 -5.32 -10.75
CA HIS A 302 -5.78 -4.32 -11.18
C HIS A 302 -6.55 -4.81 -12.40
N VAL A 303 -7.76 -4.33 -12.55
CA VAL A 303 -8.62 -4.60 -13.69
C VAL A 303 -9.07 -3.27 -14.29
N LEU A 304 -9.12 -3.23 -15.61
CA LEU A 304 -9.58 -2.09 -16.39
C LEU A 304 -10.87 -2.46 -17.13
N TRP A 305 -11.80 -1.51 -17.17
CA TRP A 305 -13.02 -1.60 -17.97
C TRP A 305 -13.13 -0.34 -18.82
N ASP A 306 -13.33 -0.48 -20.13
CA ASP A 306 -13.68 0.63 -21.02
C ASP A 306 -15.16 0.51 -21.38
N ASP A 307 -15.94 1.46 -20.89
CA ASP A 307 -17.34 1.60 -21.24
C ASP A 307 -17.52 2.88 -22.06
N ARG A 308 -17.15 2.78 -23.33
CA ARG A 308 -17.35 3.84 -24.35
C ARG A 308 -16.91 5.21 -23.83
N GLY A 309 -15.63 5.37 -23.47
CA GLY A 309 -15.05 6.63 -23.00
C GLY A 309 -15.04 6.82 -21.48
N LEU A 310 -15.73 5.96 -20.72
CA LEU A 310 -15.53 5.81 -19.27
C LEU A 310 -14.56 4.67 -19.02
N ILE A 311 -13.32 4.98 -18.65
CA ILE A 311 -12.31 3.99 -18.27
C ILE A 311 -12.33 3.86 -16.76
N SER A 312 -12.78 2.72 -16.26
CA SER A 312 -12.78 2.41 -14.82
C SER A 312 -11.60 1.53 -14.47
N VAL A 313 -10.95 1.81 -13.33
CA VAL A 313 -9.86 1.02 -12.79
C VAL A 313 -10.09 0.70 -11.31
N ALA A 314 -9.89 -0.55 -10.94
CA ALA A 314 -9.92 -0.98 -9.53
C ALA A 314 -8.90 -2.09 -9.26
N GLY A 315 -8.64 -2.37 -7.99
CA GLY A 315 -7.63 -3.34 -7.57
C GLY A 315 -6.22 -2.75 -7.57
N GLY A 316 -5.21 -3.63 -7.71
CA GLY A 316 -3.81 -3.24 -7.72
C GLY A 316 -3.24 -2.92 -6.33
N LYS A 317 -2.06 -2.31 -6.31
CA LYS A 317 -1.30 -2.02 -5.09
C LYS A 317 -0.63 -0.66 -5.16
N LEU A 318 -0.36 -0.08 -3.99
CA LEU A 318 0.40 1.15 -3.86
C LEU A 318 1.74 1.09 -4.60
N THR A 319 2.49 0.01 -4.48
CA THR A 319 3.82 -0.15 -5.13
C THR A 319 3.77 -0.01 -6.65
N THR A 320 2.69 -0.46 -7.29
CA THR A 320 2.58 -0.53 -8.76
C THR A 320 1.67 0.54 -9.35
N PHE A 321 1.41 1.64 -8.62
CA PHE A 321 0.48 2.69 -9.06
C PHE A 321 0.83 3.27 -10.43
N ARG A 322 2.14 3.43 -10.72
CA ARG A 322 2.60 3.94 -12.02
C ARG A 322 2.25 3.00 -13.17
N LEU A 323 2.45 1.68 -12.99
CA LEU A 323 2.09 0.68 -14.01
C LEU A 323 0.59 0.69 -14.27
N ILE A 324 -0.22 0.80 -13.20
CA ILE A 324 -1.68 0.94 -13.32
C ILE A 324 -2.04 2.19 -14.13
N ALA A 325 -1.43 3.32 -13.82
CA ALA A 325 -1.65 4.57 -14.56
C ALA A 325 -1.26 4.45 -16.04
N LEU A 326 -0.13 3.80 -16.34
CA LEU A 326 0.31 3.57 -17.72
C LEU A 326 -0.67 2.68 -18.50
N ASP A 327 -1.21 1.64 -17.87
CA ASP A 327 -2.20 0.77 -18.52
C ASP A 327 -3.51 1.53 -18.80
N VAL A 328 -3.98 2.38 -17.85
CA VAL A 328 -5.11 3.29 -18.06
C VAL A 328 -4.84 4.26 -19.21
N LEU A 329 -3.67 4.88 -19.26
CA LEU A 329 -3.30 5.82 -20.31
C LEU A 329 -3.19 5.17 -21.68
N ARG A 330 -2.69 3.93 -21.77
CA ARG A 330 -2.69 3.16 -23.03
C ARG A 330 -4.09 2.93 -23.55
N LEU A 331 -5.03 2.63 -22.66
CA LEU A 331 -6.43 2.42 -23.02
C LEU A 331 -7.11 3.75 -23.43
N ALA A 332 -6.73 4.87 -22.81
CA ALA A 332 -7.22 6.20 -23.12
C ALA A 332 -6.64 6.79 -24.42
N ALA A 333 -5.43 6.35 -24.81
CA ALA A 333 -4.65 6.96 -25.91
C ALA A 333 -5.40 7.12 -27.24
N PRO A 334 -6.25 6.18 -27.71
CA PRO A 334 -7.02 6.36 -28.96
C PRO A 334 -7.96 7.57 -28.94
N ARG A 335 -8.43 7.99 -27.77
CA ARG A 335 -9.36 9.11 -27.57
C ARG A 335 -8.65 10.45 -27.30
N LEU A 336 -7.34 10.41 -27.09
CA LEU A 336 -6.56 11.61 -26.82
C LEU A 336 -5.94 12.18 -28.09
N PRO A 337 -5.80 13.52 -28.21
CA PRO A 337 -5.06 14.14 -29.30
C PRO A 337 -3.63 13.56 -29.37
N PRO A 338 -3.04 13.37 -30.57
CA PRO A 338 -1.70 12.77 -30.72
C PRO A 338 -0.61 13.42 -29.85
N ALA A 339 -0.64 14.75 -29.72
CA ALA A 339 0.31 15.50 -28.89
C ALA A 339 0.18 15.25 -27.37
N ARG A 340 -0.92 14.62 -26.94
CA ARG A 340 -1.17 14.30 -25.51
C ARG A 340 -1.16 12.81 -25.23
N ARG A 341 -0.71 11.99 -26.16
CA ARG A 341 -0.53 10.56 -25.93
C ARG A 341 0.69 10.31 -25.03
N PRO A 342 0.58 9.38 -24.07
CA PRO A 342 1.68 9.13 -23.16
C PRO A 342 2.93 8.64 -23.92
N ALA A 343 4.08 9.14 -23.53
CA ALA A 343 5.38 8.60 -23.94
C ALA A 343 5.59 7.17 -23.40
N GLN A 344 6.67 6.50 -23.79
CA GLN A 344 6.88 5.07 -23.54
C GLN A 344 7.14 4.65 -22.07
N GLY A 345 6.80 5.46 -21.09
CA GLY A 345 6.64 5.02 -19.70
C GLY A 345 7.90 4.74 -18.88
N ASP A 346 9.08 5.04 -19.38
CA ASP A 346 10.35 4.91 -18.62
C ASP A 346 10.75 6.19 -17.89
N GLU A 347 10.02 7.26 -18.09
CA GLU A 347 10.27 8.55 -17.46
C GLU A 347 10.03 8.49 -15.95
N PRO A 348 10.83 9.23 -15.15
CA PRO A 348 10.61 9.38 -13.71
C PRO A 348 9.25 10.02 -13.42
N VAL A 349 8.55 9.50 -12.41
CA VAL A 349 7.31 10.11 -11.91
C VAL A 349 7.62 11.35 -11.08
N PHE A 350 8.71 11.31 -10.34
CA PHE A 350 9.09 12.37 -9.41
C PHE A 350 10.34 13.11 -9.90
N ARG A 351 10.24 14.44 -9.99
CA ARG A 351 11.38 15.29 -10.23
C ARG A 351 12.36 15.18 -9.06
N PRO A 352 13.68 15.27 -9.31
CA PRO A 352 14.66 15.39 -8.25
C PRO A 352 14.32 16.55 -7.31
N LEU A 353 14.42 16.31 -6.01
CA LEU A 353 14.29 17.40 -5.05
C LEU A 353 15.45 18.40 -5.22
N PRO A 354 15.20 19.70 -5.01
CA PRO A 354 16.26 20.70 -5.02
C PRO A 354 17.38 20.31 -4.04
N ALA A 355 18.63 20.44 -4.48
CA ALA A 355 19.78 20.25 -3.62
C ALA A 355 19.86 21.43 -2.63
N ALA A 356 19.34 21.22 -1.43
CA ALA A 356 19.48 22.18 -0.34
C ALA A 356 20.37 21.57 0.76
N PRO A 357 21.38 22.30 1.25
CA PRO A 357 22.23 21.82 2.32
C PRO A 357 21.41 21.62 3.60
N ALA A 358 21.75 20.58 4.37
CA ALA A 358 21.13 20.39 5.66
C ALA A 358 21.48 21.58 6.59
N PRO A 359 20.49 22.17 7.29
CA PRO A 359 20.79 23.12 8.35
C PRO A 359 21.73 22.51 9.39
N ALA A 360 22.67 23.30 9.92
CA ALA A 360 23.71 22.81 10.83
C ALA A 360 23.18 22.05 12.07
N ALA A 361 21.96 22.39 12.50
CA ALA A 361 21.31 21.75 13.64
C ALA A 361 20.57 20.44 13.31
N ILE A 362 20.49 20.02 12.03
CA ILE A 362 19.72 18.87 11.58
C ILE A 362 20.66 17.84 10.96
N ALA A 363 20.64 16.62 11.46
CA ALA A 363 21.39 15.52 10.86
C ALA A 363 20.94 15.27 9.40
N ALA A 364 21.89 15.02 8.50
CA ALA A 364 21.65 14.87 7.06
C ALA A 364 20.57 13.83 6.71
N GLY A 365 20.49 12.73 7.47
CA GLY A 365 19.44 11.71 7.30
C GLY A 365 18.05 12.22 7.61
N ILE A 366 17.92 13.00 8.70
CA ILE A 366 16.65 13.63 9.09
C ILE A 366 16.25 14.67 8.04
N TRP A 367 17.22 15.51 7.60
CA TRP A 367 16.96 16.50 6.57
C TRP A 367 16.45 15.87 5.28
N ARG A 368 17.06 14.80 4.81
CA ARG A 368 16.61 14.05 3.63
C ARG A 368 15.16 13.56 3.79
N ARG A 369 14.78 13.06 4.97
CA ARG A 369 13.41 12.63 5.25
C ARG A 369 12.43 13.79 5.24
N LEU A 370 12.80 14.92 5.80
CA LEU A 370 11.97 16.14 5.78
C LEU A 370 11.75 16.63 4.35
N GLN A 371 12.82 16.72 3.57
CA GLN A 371 12.71 17.11 2.15
C GLN A 371 11.86 16.12 1.33
N GLY A 372 12.07 14.83 1.50
CA GLY A 372 11.29 13.80 0.78
C GLY A 372 9.79 13.85 1.07
N ARG A 373 9.41 14.23 2.29
CA ARG A 373 8.02 14.22 2.75
C ARG A 373 7.30 15.54 2.62
N TYR A 374 8.01 16.66 2.75
CA TYR A 374 7.41 17.99 2.83
C TYR A 374 7.88 18.92 1.70
N GLY A 375 8.84 18.51 0.89
CA GLY A 375 9.51 19.36 -0.09
C GLY A 375 10.72 20.09 0.50
N ALA A 376 11.34 20.95 -0.32
CA ALA A 376 12.47 21.78 0.09
C ALA A 376 11.99 23.09 0.68
#